data_b58f551f30841e890885646793fd4225
#
_entry.id   b58f551f30841e890885646793fd4225
#
_cell.length_a   1.000
_cell.length_b   1.000
_cell.length_c   1.000
_cell.angle_alpha   90.00
_cell.angle_beta   90.00
_cell.angle_gamma   90.00
#
_symmetry.space_group_name_H-M   'P 1'
#
loop_
_entity.id
_entity.type
_entity.pdbx_description
1 polymer ?
#
loop_
_entity_poly.entity_id
_entity_poly.type
_entity_poly.pdbx_seq_one_letter_code
_entity_poly.pdbx_strand_id
1 'polypeptide(L)'
;MSPDSPVPAVVSANATANATATATAKASLSAGFATPSALASTSAPPWRPLGAKPATDVSHAVEQAIQDVRQKIYMRSVTGMFARWRLLFVGFTQLIFYAVPWLTWNGRQAVLFDLGARKFYIFGMVLWPQDVIYLTLLLLISALGLFLFTAIAGRLFCGYACPQTVYTEIFMWIERRTEGDRVARIRLDEAPWSFRKLRVKASKHALWLVVAGLTGFTFIGYFAPIRELGQALISFTFGPWQWFWFLFYSFATWGNAGFLREQVCQYMCPYARFQSVMVDPDTLVVTYDTSRGEPRGARSRKVDHYAQGLGDCVDCSICVQVCPTGIDIRQGLQYMCIGCGACVDACNQVMEKISYPEGLIRYTSERGMLEKLSVQQVRKHLLRPRVLIYSALMLVLVSIFVTALATRTTLRVDVIRDRGMLGREVADGMIENVYRLQMMNASEHSLILSIRAEGLPGLSVKFADPSVAVLRLKPEENNRNISITEVPQVEIAAASNRVLAVVLRAPRDAAKPGSHPIHFVTTSSAPDGHVSLTVREASSFIMPQ
;
A
#
# COMPACT_ATOMS: atom_id res chain seq x y z
N MET A 1 24.42 49.10 25.16
CA MET A 1 25.40 49.65 24.19
C MET A 1 25.13 48.95 22.86
N SER A 2 24.39 49.63 21.97
CA SER A 2 24.38 49.38 20.52
C SER A 2 25.69 49.89 19.91
N PRO A 3 26.10 49.55 18.66
CA PRO A 3 25.28 49.75 17.47
C PRO A 3 25.48 48.73 16.31
N ASP A 4 24.48 48.67 15.47
CA ASP A 4 24.41 48.70 13.99
C ASP A 4 25.58 48.16 13.14
N SER A 5 25.24 47.21 12.29
CA SER A 5 25.77 47.11 10.92
C SER A 5 24.79 46.38 9.99
N PRO A 6 24.56 46.89 8.75
CA PRO A 6 23.47 46.49 7.87
C PRO A 6 23.80 45.30 6.96
N VAL A 7 22.78 44.55 6.66
CA VAL A 7 22.78 43.47 5.64
C VAL A 7 22.60 44.11 4.26
N PRO A 8 23.40 43.78 3.24
CA PRO A 8 23.16 44.25 1.89
C PRO A 8 22.07 43.42 1.20
N ALA A 9 21.10 44.11 0.64
CA ALA A 9 20.09 43.60 -0.25
C ALA A 9 20.72 43.05 -1.55
N VAL A 10 20.42 41.77 -1.87
CA VAL A 10 20.60 41.23 -3.22
C VAL A 10 19.20 41.09 -3.83
N VAL A 11 18.85 42.09 -4.64
CA VAL A 11 17.64 42.07 -5.47
C VAL A 11 18.06 42.16 -6.93
N SER A 12 17.43 41.24 -7.72
CA SER A 12 17.24 41.31 -9.18
C SER A 12 18.44 41.18 -10.11
N ALA A 13 18.66 39.99 -10.58
CA ALA A 13 19.20 39.73 -11.92
C ALA A 13 18.77 38.33 -12.42
N ASN A 14 17.48 38.09 -12.65
CA ASN A 14 17.01 36.87 -13.37
C ASN A 14 15.63 37.06 -14.05
N ALA A 15 15.24 38.27 -14.41
CA ALA A 15 13.97 38.48 -15.12
C ALA A 15 14.13 38.83 -16.62
N THR A 16 15.34 38.88 -17.15
CA THR A 16 15.58 39.33 -18.55
C THR A 16 16.14 38.24 -19.49
N ALA A 17 16.40 37.01 -18.99
CA ALA A 17 16.94 35.93 -19.84
C ALA A 17 15.87 35.01 -20.46
N ASN A 18 14.61 35.08 -20.05
CA ASN A 18 13.54 34.17 -20.54
C ASN A 18 12.62 34.79 -21.61
N ALA A 19 12.81 36.02 -21.99
CA ALA A 19 11.98 36.67 -23.04
C ALA A 19 12.58 36.55 -24.45
N THR A 20 13.87 36.21 -24.58
CA THR A 20 14.55 36.11 -25.88
C THR A 20 14.61 34.73 -26.49
N ALA A 21 14.33 33.67 -25.70
CA ALA A 21 14.34 32.27 -26.21
C ALA A 21 13.02 31.85 -26.85
N THR A 22 11.92 32.56 -26.64
CA THR A 22 10.59 32.22 -27.21
C THR A 22 10.29 32.91 -28.54
N ALA A 23 11.09 33.89 -28.97
CA ALA A 23 10.88 34.59 -30.24
C ALA A 23 11.62 33.96 -31.43
N THR A 24 12.66 33.15 -31.19
CA THR A 24 13.46 32.52 -32.27
C THR A 24 12.95 31.14 -32.69
N ALA A 25 12.03 30.53 -31.93
CA ALA A 25 11.44 29.20 -32.27
C ALA A 25 10.18 29.29 -33.16
N LYS A 26 9.70 30.51 -33.48
CA LYS A 26 8.49 30.71 -34.31
C LYS A 26 8.77 31.09 -35.78
N ALA A 27 10.03 31.26 -36.17
CA ALA A 27 10.39 31.75 -37.52
C ALA A 27 10.97 30.67 -38.47
N SER A 28 11.04 29.39 -38.11
CA SER A 28 11.65 28.35 -38.97
C SER A 28 10.77 27.15 -39.32
N LEU A 29 9.44 27.26 -39.22
CA LEU A 29 8.48 26.19 -39.55
C LEU A 29 7.38 26.66 -40.54
N SER A 30 7.77 27.45 -41.55
CA SER A 30 6.89 27.81 -42.67
C SER A 30 7.59 27.53 -44.00
N ALA A 31 7.90 26.28 -44.28
CA ALA A 31 8.23 25.85 -45.66
C ALA A 31 7.86 24.37 -45.81
N GLY A 32 6.74 24.12 -46.50
CA GLY A 32 6.56 22.97 -47.36
C GLY A 32 6.06 21.67 -46.73
N PHE A 33 4.74 21.55 -46.53
CA PHE A 33 4.09 20.25 -46.72
C PHE A 33 2.79 20.44 -47.53
N ALA A 34 2.82 19.83 -48.68
CA ALA A 34 1.69 19.76 -49.59
C ALA A 34 0.52 18.98 -48.95
N THR A 35 -0.67 19.48 -49.14
CA THR A 35 -1.95 18.85 -48.78
C THR A 35 -2.22 17.61 -49.63
N PRO A 36 -2.51 16.44 -49.05
CA PRO A 36 -3.36 15.46 -49.70
C PRO A 36 -4.79 15.64 -49.18
N SER A 37 -5.64 16.14 -50.06
CA SER A 37 -7.10 15.98 -49.94
C SER A 37 -7.47 14.50 -49.99
N ALA A 38 -8.51 14.13 -49.26
CA ALA A 38 -9.16 12.81 -49.21
C ALA A 38 -8.58 11.81 -48.19
N LEU A 39 -9.11 11.93 -46.96
CA LEU A 39 -9.63 10.82 -46.16
C LEU A 39 -10.41 11.45 -44.97
N ALA A 40 -11.59 11.94 -45.28
CA ALA A 40 -12.58 12.29 -44.26
C ALA A 40 -13.26 11.00 -43.80
N SER A 41 -13.12 10.70 -42.53
CA SER A 41 -14.00 9.99 -41.61
C SER A 41 -13.20 9.24 -40.55
N THR A 42 -12.53 9.96 -39.69
CA THR A 42 -12.22 9.42 -38.37
C THR A 42 -13.21 10.01 -37.38
N SER A 43 -14.20 9.19 -37.04
CA SER A 43 -15.15 9.40 -35.97
C SER A 43 -14.43 9.85 -34.70
N ALA A 44 -14.84 11.00 -34.16
CA ALA A 44 -14.44 11.48 -32.85
C ALA A 44 -14.64 10.38 -31.80
N PRO A 45 -13.80 10.28 -30.76
CA PRO A 45 -13.97 9.29 -29.72
C PRO A 45 -15.33 9.44 -29.04
N PRO A 46 -16.04 8.33 -28.76
CA PRO A 46 -17.45 8.32 -28.39
C PRO A 46 -17.79 8.82 -26.99
N TRP A 47 -16.83 9.38 -26.24
CA TRP A 47 -17.06 9.85 -24.88
C TRP A 47 -17.05 11.40 -24.74
N ARG A 48 -17.68 12.11 -25.61
CA ARG A 48 -18.04 13.49 -25.32
C ARG A 48 -19.14 13.47 -24.25
N PRO A 49 -18.99 14.15 -23.09
CA PRO A 49 -20.11 14.32 -22.17
C PRO A 49 -21.19 15.11 -22.92
N LEU A 50 -22.28 14.44 -23.21
CA LEU A 50 -23.48 15.06 -23.80
C LEU A 50 -24.00 16.09 -22.79
N GLY A 51 -23.81 17.38 -23.11
CA GLY A 51 -24.40 18.48 -22.34
C GLY A 51 -23.48 19.44 -21.61
N ALA A 52 -22.17 19.38 -21.80
CA ALA A 52 -21.31 20.48 -21.34
C ALA A 52 -21.59 21.72 -22.20
N LYS A 53 -22.36 22.65 -21.68
CA LYS A 53 -22.42 24.01 -22.21
C LYS A 53 -21.02 24.60 -22.19
N PRO A 54 -20.56 25.31 -23.23
CA PRO A 54 -19.26 25.98 -23.18
C PRO A 54 -19.30 26.95 -21.98
N ALA A 55 -18.28 26.81 -21.11
CA ALA A 55 -18.10 27.69 -19.97
C ALA A 55 -17.77 29.08 -20.52
N THR A 56 -18.74 29.96 -20.53
CA THR A 56 -18.61 31.35 -21.02
C THR A 56 -17.89 32.25 -20.01
N ASP A 57 -17.63 31.75 -18.80
CA ASP A 57 -16.90 32.52 -17.79
C ASP A 57 -16.16 31.57 -16.81
N VAL A 58 -14.85 31.54 -16.91
CA VAL A 58 -13.99 30.72 -16.06
C VAL A 58 -14.12 31.10 -14.57
N SER A 59 -14.42 32.38 -14.28
CA SER A 59 -14.59 32.88 -12.91
C SER A 59 -15.86 32.30 -12.26
N HIS A 60 -16.97 32.25 -12.98
CA HIS A 60 -18.21 31.62 -12.49
C HIS A 60 -18.07 30.09 -12.32
N ALA A 61 -17.33 29.42 -13.21
CA ALA A 61 -17.08 28.00 -13.09
C ALA A 61 -16.21 27.68 -11.86
N VAL A 62 -15.21 28.50 -11.58
CA VAL A 62 -14.34 28.37 -10.38
C VAL A 62 -15.15 28.68 -9.11
N GLU A 63 -15.99 29.71 -9.11
CA GLU A 63 -16.81 30.08 -7.95
C GLU A 63 -17.90 29.03 -7.66
N GLN A 64 -18.51 28.47 -8.68
CA GLN A 64 -19.41 27.31 -8.54
C GLN A 64 -18.68 26.09 -8.01
N ALA A 65 -17.48 25.78 -8.52
CA ALA A 65 -16.68 24.68 -8.02
C ALA A 65 -16.28 24.86 -6.54
N ILE A 66 -15.97 26.09 -6.11
CA ILE A 66 -15.68 26.44 -4.71
C ILE A 66 -16.93 26.30 -3.84
N GLN A 67 -18.11 26.70 -4.34
CA GLN A 67 -19.38 26.54 -3.63
C GLN A 67 -19.78 25.07 -3.51
N ASP A 68 -19.60 24.27 -4.56
CA ASP A 68 -19.88 22.83 -4.55
C ASP A 68 -18.97 22.08 -3.56
N VAL A 69 -17.70 22.47 -3.46
CA VAL A 69 -16.75 21.94 -2.46
C VAL A 69 -17.17 22.25 -1.01
N ARG A 70 -17.86 23.35 -0.79
CA ARG A 70 -18.34 23.77 0.55
C ARG A 70 -19.65 23.14 0.97
N GLN A 71 -20.42 22.55 0.06
CA GLN A 71 -21.70 21.95 0.40
C GLN A 71 -21.50 20.62 1.12
N LYS A 72 -21.94 20.56 2.38
CA LYS A 72 -21.96 19.33 3.18
C LYS A 72 -22.94 18.32 2.60
N ILE A 73 -22.44 17.16 2.20
CA ILE A 73 -23.27 16.07 1.69
C ILE A 73 -23.92 15.34 2.87
N TYR A 74 -25.26 15.40 2.93
CA TYR A 74 -26.07 14.64 3.88
C TYR A 74 -26.56 13.35 3.22
N MET A 75 -25.80 12.28 3.41
CA MET A 75 -26.13 10.98 2.85
C MET A 75 -27.31 10.35 3.60
N ARG A 76 -28.27 9.79 2.84
CA ARG A 76 -29.38 8.99 3.35
C ARG A 76 -28.94 7.55 3.54
N SER A 77 -29.42 6.88 4.58
CA SER A 77 -29.18 5.45 4.79
C SER A 77 -29.92 4.60 3.75
N VAL A 78 -29.28 3.52 3.33
CA VAL A 78 -29.86 2.52 2.43
C VAL A 78 -29.52 1.14 2.95
N THR A 79 -30.45 0.21 2.76
CA THR A 79 -30.27 -1.22 3.04
C THR A 79 -30.39 -1.97 1.72
N GLY A 80 -29.65 -3.06 1.54
CA GLY A 80 -29.71 -3.87 0.32
C GLY A 80 -28.53 -4.81 0.22
N MET A 81 -28.40 -5.46 -0.92
CA MET A 81 -27.34 -6.45 -1.16
C MET A 81 -25.95 -5.78 -1.13
N PHE A 82 -25.78 -4.67 -1.84
CA PHE A 82 -24.49 -3.97 -1.91
C PHE A 82 -24.14 -3.31 -0.58
N ALA A 83 -25.11 -2.79 0.15
CA ALA A 83 -24.89 -2.26 1.50
C ALA A 83 -24.43 -3.35 2.48
N ARG A 84 -24.99 -4.59 2.38
CA ARG A 84 -24.54 -5.74 3.21
C ARG A 84 -23.10 -6.15 2.89
N TRP A 85 -22.76 -6.28 1.60
CA TRP A 85 -21.39 -6.59 1.18
C TRP A 85 -20.41 -5.54 1.67
N ARG A 86 -20.77 -4.25 1.54
CA ARG A 86 -19.93 -3.14 2.04
C ARG A 86 -19.69 -3.27 3.55
N LEU A 87 -20.74 -3.51 4.33
CA LEU A 87 -20.61 -3.70 5.78
C LEU A 87 -19.74 -4.91 6.14
N LEU A 88 -19.88 -6.00 5.40
CA LEU A 88 -19.06 -7.21 5.59
C LEU A 88 -17.58 -6.91 5.33
N PHE A 89 -17.25 -6.25 4.23
CA PHE A 89 -15.87 -5.87 3.92
C PHE A 89 -15.30 -4.87 4.93
N VAL A 90 -16.09 -3.90 5.39
CA VAL A 90 -15.71 -2.99 6.48
C VAL A 90 -15.39 -3.80 7.74
N GLY A 91 -16.27 -4.70 8.16
CA GLY A 91 -16.03 -5.56 9.34
C GLY A 91 -14.79 -6.43 9.20
N PHE A 92 -14.62 -7.08 8.04
CA PHE A 92 -13.48 -7.96 7.78
C PHE A 92 -12.14 -7.21 7.78
N THR A 93 -12.05 -6.09 7.07
CA THR A 93 -10.80 -5.30 7.02
C THR A 93 -10.45 -4.70 8.37
N GLN A 94 -11.45 -4.25 9.13
CA GLN A 94 -11.24 -3.69 10.47
C GLN A 94 -10.87 -4.78 11.48
N LEU A 95 -11.49 -5.96 11.40
CA LEU A 95 -11.12 -7.11 12.24
C LEU A 95 -9.64 -7.47 12.04
N ILE A 96 -9.19 -7.59 10.79
CA ILE A 96 -7.78 -7.86 10.50
C ILE A 96 -6.90 -6.74 11.06
N PHE A 97 -7.22 -5.49 10.76
CA PHE A 97 -6.39 -4.35 11.16
C PHE A 97 -6.25 -4.24 12.68
N TYR A 98 -7.35 -4.38 13.43
CA TYR A 98 -7.32 -4.25 14.88
C TYR A 98 -6.85 -5.51 15.61
N ALA A 99 -7.11 -6.72 15.08
CA ALA A 99 -6.80 -7.96 15.78
C ALA A 99 -5.36 -8.43 15.58
N VAL A 100 -4.79 -8.25 14.38
CA VAL A 100 -3.48 -8.81 14.03
C VAL A 100 -2.35 -8.40 14.99
N PRO A 101 -2.22 -7.15 15.46
CA PRO A 101 -1.17 -6.79 16.42
C PRO A 101 -1.27 -7.48 17.78
N TRP A 102 -2.46 -7.96 18.15
CA TRP A 102 -2.67 -8.66 19.43
C TRP A 102 -2.34 -10.15 19.36
N LEU A 103 -2.19 -10.71 18.16
CA LEU A 103 -1.80 -12.10 17.99
C LEU A 103 -0.36 -12.32 18.45
N THR A 104 -0.13 -13.45 19.11
CA THR A 104 1.20 -13.85 19.56
C THR A 104 1.67 -15.09 18.80
N TRP A 105 2.94 -15.12 18.44
CA TRP A 105 3.61 -16.23 17.78
C TRP A 105 4.96 -16.45 18.48
N ASN A 106 5.21 -17.65 18.97
CA ASN A 106 6.45 -18.02 19.69
C ASN A 106 6.88 -17.01 20.76
N GLY A 107 5.95 -16.58 21.61
CA GLY A 107 6.23 -15.66 22.74
C GLY A 107 6.39 -14.19 22.35
N ARG A 108 6.29 -13.83 21.06
CA ARG A 108 6.36 -12.45 20.56
C ARG A 108 5.11 -12.07 19.77
N GLN A 109 4.95 -10.80 19.46
CA GLN A 109 3.89 -10.32 18.58
C GLN A 109 4.02 -10.95 17.18
N ALA A 110 2.93 -11.48 16.63
CA ALA A 110 2.94 -12.22 15.36
C ALA A 110 3.30 -11.35 14.16
N VAL A 111 2.85 -10.09 14.15
CA VAL A 111 3.23 -9.09 13.12
C VAL A 111 3.78 -7.86 13.85
N LEU A 112 5.06 -7.59 13.66
CA LEU A 112 5.76 -6.47 14.27
C LEU A 112 6.85 -5.95 13.33
N PHE A 113 6.82 -4.68 13.01
CA PHE A 113 7.83 -3.99 12.22
C PHE A 113 8.75 -3.20 13.16
N ASP A 114 9.72 -3.89 13.79
CA ASP A 114 10.65 -3.29 14.73
C ASP A 114 11.71 -2.47 13.97
N LEU A 115 11.49 -1.18 13.87
CA LEU A 115 12.41 -0.26 13.19
C LEU A 115 13.69 -0.04 14.01
N GLY A 116 13.63 -0.13 15.33
CA GLY A 116 14.78 0.02 16.21
C GLY A 116 15.77 -1.13 16.05
N ALA A 117 15.27 -2.35 16.11
CA ALA A 117 16.07 -3.55 15.87
C ALA A 117 16.29 -3.84 14.37
N ARG A 118 15.65 -3.09 13.47
CA ARG A 118 15.67 -3.30 12.01
C ARG A 118 15.24 -4.72 11.62
N LYS A 119 14.16 -5.20 12.22
CA LYS A 119 13.61 -6.53 12.01
C LYS A 119 12.12 -6.46 11.75
N PHE A 120 11.66 -7.22 10.78
CA PHE A 120 10.25 -7.28 10.43
C PHE A 120 9.76 -8.70 10.69
N TYR A 121 8.89 -8.84 11.66
CA TYR A 121 8.30 -10.12 12.02
C TYR A 121 6.94 -10.28 11.36
N ILE A 122 6.75 -11.36 10.63
CA ILE A 122 5.47 -11.73 10.02
C ILE A 122 5.24 -13.21 10.33
N PHE A 123 4.50 -13.50 11.39
CA PHE A 123 4.35 -14.86 11.93
C PHE A 123 5.72 -15.53 12.17
N GLY A 124 5.96 -16.71 11.60
CA GLY A 124 7.23 -17.43 11.70
C GLY A 124 8.38 -16.87 10.85
N MET A 125 8.15 -15.80 10.09
CA MET A 125 9.19 -15.21 9.24
C MET A 125 9.84 -13.99 9.92
N VAL A 126 11.17 -13.97 9.92
CA VAL A 126 11.98 -12.81 10.32
C VAL A 126 12.65 -12.24 9.08
N LEU A 127 12.28 -11.03 8.68
CA LEU A 127 12.84 -10.33 7.54
C LEU A 127 13.80 -9.25 8.01
N TRP A 128 14.91 -9.13 7.32
CA TRP A 128 15.95 -8.13 7.56
C TRP A 128 15.93 -7.03 6.50
N PRO A 129 16.60 -5.89 6.68
CA PRO A 129 16.71 -4.86 5.64
C PRO A 129 17.29 -5.38 4.31
N GLN A 130 18.13 -6.40 4.36
CA GLN A 130 18.68 -7.07 3.17
C GLN A 130 17.62 -7.80 2.35
N ASP A 131 16.48 -8.12 2.95
CA ASP A 131 15.34 -8.79 2.32
C ASP A 131 14.38 -7.81 1.63
N VAL A 132 14.82 -6.56 1.37
CA VAL A 132 14.01 -5.50 0.72
C VAL A 132 13.39 -5.94 -0.62
N ILE A 133 14.00 -6.92 -1.28
CA ILE A 133 13.48 -7.47 -2.54
C ILE A 133 12.07 -8.06 -2.38
N TYR A 134 11.76 -8.70 -1.23
CA TYR A 134 10.41 -9.22 -0.96
C TYR A 134 9.40 -8.09 -0.79
N LEU A 135 9.79 -7.00 -0.11
CA LEU A 135 8.95 -5.82 0.00
C LEU A 135 8.70 -5.17 -1.37
N THR A 136 9.74 -5.05 -2.19
CA THR A 136 9.63 -4.50 -3.55
C THR A 136 8.68 -5.34 -4.41
N LEU A 137 8.83 -6.66 -4.39
CA LEU A 137 7.92 -7.57 -5.12
C LEU A 137 6.49 -7.47 -4.59
N LEU A 138 6.29 -7.41 -3.29
CA LEU A 138 4.96 -7.26 -2.68
C LEU A 138 4.29 -5.95 -3.09
N LEU A 139 5.02 -4.83 -3.10
CA LEU A 139 4.51 -3.53 -3.56
C LEU A 139 4.17 -3.56 -5.04
N LEU A 140 5.00 -4.19 -5.87
CA LEU A 140 4.76 -4.34 -7.30
C LEU A 140 3.51 -5.20 -7.57
N ILE A 141 3.37 -6.34 -6.87
CA ILE A 141 2.19 -7.21 -6.93
C ILE A 141 0.94 -6.43 -6.49
N SER A 142 1.03 -5.65 -5.42
CA SER A 142 -0.08 -4.84 -4.91
C SER A 142 -0.51 -3.76 -5.92
N ALA A 143 0.44 -3.07 -6.53
CA ALA A 143 0.16 -2.06 -7.55
C ALA A 143 -0.47 -2.67 -8.80
N LEU A 144 0.11 -3.75 -9.33
CA LEU A 144 -0.45 -4.44 -10.50
C LEU A 144 -1.80 -5.10 -10.20
N GLY A 145 -1.97 -5.64 -8.97
CA GLY A 145 -3.26 -6.16 -8.49
C GLY A 145 -4.34 -5.09 -8.51
N LEU A 146 -4.01 -3.90 -8.05
CA LEU A 146 -4.92 -2.77 -8.07
C LEU A 146 -5.29 -2.36 -9.51
N PHE A 147 -4.32 -2.38 -10.44
CA PHE A 147 -4.57 -2.11 -11.85
C PHE A 147 -5.41 -3.19 -12.54
N LEU A 148 -5.12 -4.45 -12.28
CA LEU A 148 -5.91 -5.57 -12.77
C LEU A 148 -7.36 -5.47 -12.29
N PHE A 149 -7.55 -5.21 -10.99
CA PHE A 149 -8.87 -5.06 -10.40
C PHE A 149 -9.64 -3.88 -11.00
N THR A 150 -8.95 -2.76 -11.27
CA THR A 150 -9.54 -1.59 -11.93
C THR A 150 -9.94 -1.90 -13.36
N ALA A 151 -9.15 -2.62 -14.11
CA ALA A 151 -9.49 -3.02 -15.47
C ALA A 151 -10.73 -3.91 -15.52
N ILE A 152 -10.96 -4.77 -14.52
CA ILE A 152 -12.13 -5.66 -14.44
C ILE A 152 -13.36 -4.92 -13.92
N ALA A 153 -13.25 -4.27 -12.77
CA ALA A 153 -14.38 -3.81 -11.95
C ALA A 153 -14.30 -2.32 -11.58
N GLY A 154 -13.57 -1.53 -12.35
CA GLY A 154 -13.49 -0.09 -12.16
C GLY A 154 -13.08 0.29 -10.74
N ARG A 155 -13.92 1.04 -10.04
CA ARG A 155 -13.66 1.56 -8.69
C ARG A 155 -14.23 0.72 -7.55
N LEU A 156 -14.50 -0.55 -7.77
CA LEU A 156 -15.06 -1.41 -6.73
C LEU A 156 -14.21 -1.45 -5.46
N PHE A 157 -12.87 -1.48 -5.59
CA PHE A 157 -11.95 -1.39 -4.44
C PHE A 157 -12.21 -0.11 -3.61
N CYS A 158 -12.39 1.04 -4.28
CA CYS A 158 -12.67 2.31 -3.59
C CYS A 158 -13.98 2.28 -2.81
N GLY A 159 -14.99 1.55 -3.28
CA GLY A 159 -16.31 1.45 -2.64
C GLY A 159 -16.37 0.48 -1.45
N TYR A 160 -15.47 -0.51 -1.36
CA TYR A 160 -15.59 -1.62 -0.41
C TYR A 160 -14.39 -1.83 0.53
N ALA A 161 -13.15 -1.64 0.05
CA ALA A 161 -11.94 -2.00 0.80
C ALA A 161 -10.99 -0.83 1.07
N CYS A 162 -11.15 0.30 0.39
CA CYS A 162 -10.31 1.47 0.60
C CYS A 162 -10.45 2.00 2.04
N PRO A 163 -9.34 2.21 2.77
CA PRO A 163 -9.37 2.71 4.15
C PRO A 163 -10.20 3.99 4.31
N GLN A 164 -10.09 4.95 3.36
CA GLN A 164 -10.89 6.18 3.41
C GLN A 164 -12.40 5.89 3.42
N THR A 165 -12.87 4.99 2.57
CA THR A 165 -14.29 4.62 2.50
C THR A 165 -14.73 3.84 3.74
N VAL A 166 -13.87 2.94 4.23
CA VAL A 166 -14.13 2.12 5.42
C VAL A 166 -14.34 3.00 6.65
N TYR A 167 -13.40 3.92 6.93
CA TYR A 167 -13.52 4.84 8.07
C TYR A 167 -14.66 5.85 7.90
N THR A 168 -14.89 6.34 6.68
CA THR A 168 -16.03 7.20 6.39
C THR A 168 -17.36 6.50 6.69
N GLU A 169 -17.50 5.21 6.35
CA GLU A 169 -18.71 4.42 6.63
C GLU A 169 -18.92 4.25 8.14
N ILE A 170 -17.87 3.95 8.91
CA ILE A 170 -17.93 3.85 10.37
C ILE A 170 -18.37 5.20 10.97
N PHE A 171 -17.80 6.31 10.52
CA PHE A 171 -18.13 7.64 11.01
C PHE A 171 -19.56 8.04 10.66
N MET A 172 -20.03 7.69 9.46
CA MET A 172 -21.42 7.88 9.06
C MET A 172 -22.39 6.99 9.86
N TRP A 173 -21.99 5.77 10.22
CA TRP A 173 -22.76 4.93 11.11
C TRP A 173 -22.91 5.55 12.50
N ILE A 174 -21.83 6.13 13.07
CA ILE A 174 -21.86 6.88 14.32
C ILE A 174 -22.80 8.10 14.19
N GLU A 175 -22.72 8.87 13.10
CA GLU A 175 -23.64 10.00 12.84
C GLU A 175 -25.09 9.57 12.85
N ARG A 176 -25.42 8.47 12.18
CA ARG A 176 -26.79 7.94 12.16
C ARG A 176 -27.30 7.58 13.55
N ARG A 177 -26.42 7.08 14.42
CA ARG A 177 -26.75 6.70 15.80
C ARG A 177 -26.90 7.89 16.73
N THR A 178 -26.13 8.96 16.52
CA THR A 178 -26.13 10.15 17.39
C THR A 178 -27.07 11.26 16.91
N GLU A 179 -27.01 11.60 15.62
CA GLU A 179 -27.74 12.71 15.01
C GLU A 179 -29.01 12.26 14.26
N GLY A 180 -29.14 10.95 13.97
CA GLY A 180 -30.22 10.38 13.18
C GLY A 180 -29.92 10.34 11.69
N ASP A 181 -30.93 10.03 10.87
CA ASP A 181 -30.78 9.95 9.40
C ASP A 181 -30.80 11.36 8.76
N ARG A 182 -30.65 11.43 7.45
CA ARG A 182 -30.47 12.63 6.63
C ARG A 182 -31.34 13.82 7.06
N VAL A 183 -32.66 13.64 7.17
CA VAL A 183 -33.57 14.72 7.50
C VAL A 183 -33.36 15.23 8.94
N ALA A 184 -33.10 14.33 9.88
CA ALA A 184 -32.85 14.71 11.28
C ALA A 184 -31.55 15.51 11.41
N ARG A 185 -30.50 15.14 10.64
CA ARG A 185 -29.21 15.84 10.62
C ARG A 185 -29.34 17.25 10.04
N ILE A 186 -30.08 17.41 8.94
CA ILE A 186 -30.34 18.73 8.34
C ILE A 186 -31.05 19.63 9.35
N ARG A 187 -32.15 19.15 9.94
CA ARG A 187 -32.89 19.90 10.97
C ARG A 187 -32.03 20.26 12.18
N LEU A 188 -31.16 19.34 12.64
CA LEU A 188 -30.24 19.60 13.74
C LEU A 188 -29.22 20.67 13.38
N ASP A 189 -28.70 20.67 12.16
CA ASP A 189 -27.70 21.66 11.73
C ASP A 189 -28.32 23.06 11.54
N GLU A 190 -29.57 23.16 11.05
CA GLU A 190 -30.34 24.40 10.90
C GLU A 190 -30.85 24.95 12.23
N ALA A 191 -31.06 24.09 13.24
CA ALA A 191 -31.55 24.51 14.54
C ALA A 191 -30.58 25.48 15.25
N PRO A 192 -31.08 26.44 16.04
CA PRO A 192 -30.23 27.32 16.84
C PRO A 192 -29.43 26.53 17.88
N TRP A 193 -28.34 27.12 18.38
CA TRP A 193 -27.52 26.50 19.41
C TRP A 193 -28.33 26.26 20.66
N SER A 194 -28.33 25.02 21.16
CA SER A 194 -29.00 24.57 22.37
C SER A 194 -28.16 23.52 23.09
N PHE A 195 -28.40 23.31 24.37
CA PHE A 195 -27.73 22.27 25.16
C PHE A 195 -27.90 20.88 24.54
N ARG A 196 -29.08 20.59 23.98
CA ARG A 196 -29.35 19.35 23.25
C ARG A 196 -28.45 19.23 22.01
N LYS A 197 -28.35 20.28 21.18
CA LYS A 197 -27.50 20.30 19.98
C LYS A 197 -26.03 20.12 20.38
N LEU A 198 -25.57 20.82 21.40
CA LEU A 198 -24.21 20.70 21.93
C LEU A 198 -23.90 19.26 22.37
N ARG A 199 -24.79 18.66 23.17
CA ARG A 199 -24.61 17.28 23.65
C ARG A 199 -24.55 16.28 22.51
N VAL A 200 -25.43 16.35 21.53
CA VAL A 200 -25.46 15.44 20.38
C VAL A 200 -24.20 15.60 19.52
N LYS A 201 -23.78 16.85 19.26
CA LYS A 201 -22.53 17.11 18.51
C LYS A 201 -21.31 16.64 19.26
N ALA A 202 -21.23 16.92 20.56
CA ALA A 202 -20.13 16.48 21.40
C ALA A 202 -20.04 14.94 21.47
N SER A 203 -21.14 14.23 21.65
CA SER A 203 -21.15 12.77 21.66
C SER A 203 -20.70 12.17 20.32
N LYS A 204 -21.10 12.76 19.19
CA LYS A 204 -20.61 12.36 17.88
C LYS A 204 -19.08 12.49 17.79
N HIS A 205 -18.54 13.68 18.09
CA HIS A 205 -17.11 13.92 18.02
C HIS A 205 -16.32 13.08 19.03
N ALA A 206 -16.85 12.84 20.21
CA ALA A 206 -16.23 11.95 21.18
C ALA A 206 -16.11 10.52 20.64
N LEU A 207 -17.17 9.96 20.06
CA LEU A 207 -17.12 8.63 19.44
C LEU A 207 -16.18 8.58 18.24
N TRP A 208 -16.14 9.62 17.41
CA TRP A 208 -15.19 9.73 16.32
C TRP A 208 -13.74 9.75 16.80
N LEU A 209 -13.46 10.51 17.87
CA LEU A 209 -12.11 10.57 18.48
C LEU A 209 -11.71 9.23 19.11
N VAL A 210 -12.66 8.51 19.73
CA VAL A 210 -12.39 7.15 20.25
C VAL A 210 -11.98 6.20 19.11
N VAL A 211 -12.72 6.17 18.01
CA VAL A 211 -12.37 5.32 16.86
C VAL A 211 -11.05 5.77 16.23
N ALA A 212 -10.86 7.08 16.07
CA ALA A 212 -9.63 7.64 15.53
C ALA A 212 -8.42 7.35 16.44
N GLY A 213 -8.57 7.49 17.75
CA GLY A 213 -7.55 7.15 18.73
C GLY A 213 -7.21 5.66 18.72
N LEU A 214 -8.23 4.79 18.67
CA LEU A 214 -8.02 3.34 18.53
C LEU A 214 -7.25 3.02 17.23
N THR A 215 -7.57 3.71 16.13
CA THR A 215 -6.87 3.55 14.86
C THR A 215 -5.40 3.97 14.96
N GLY A 216 -5.12 5.15 15.51
CA GLY A 216 -3.76 5.64 15.73
C GLY A 216 -2.95 4.73 16.65
N PHE A 217 -3.55 4.28 17.75
CA PHE A 217 -2.95 3.32 18.68
C PHE A 217 -2.60 1.98 17.98
N THR A 218 -3.55 1.40 17.26
CA THR A 218 -3.35 0.14 16.55
C THR A 218 -2.28 0.27 15.48
N PHE A 219 -2.27 1.41 14.75
CA PHE A 219 -1.24 1.64 13.74
C PHE A 219 0.17 1.64 14.33
N ILE A 220 0.38 2.34 15.46
CA ILE A 220 1.69 2.31 16.15
C ILE A 220 1.98 0.91 16.68
N GLY A 221 0.96 0.16 17.10
CA GLY A 221 1.06 -1.22 17.57
C GLY A 221 1.60 -2.21 16.53
N TYR A 222 1.67 -1.85 15.26
CA TYR A 222 2.43 -2.60 14.25
C TYR A 222 3.94 -2.33 14.30
N PHE A 223 4.38 -1.22 14.92
CA PHE A 223 5.79 -0.81 14.98
C PHE A 223 6.40 -0.91 16.37
N ALA A 224 5.57 -1.10 17.38
CA ALA A 224 5.99 -1.33 18.76
C ALA A 224 5.11 -2.42 19.40
N PRO A 225 5.63 -3.20 20.37
CA PRO A 225 4.85 -4.24 21.03
C PRO A 225 3.55 -3.66 21.63
N ILE A 226 2.40 -4.08 21.09
CA ILE A 226 1.11 -3.43 21.37
C ILE A 226 0.71 -3.51 22.85
N ARG A 227 1.13 -4.58 23.56
CA ARG A 227 0.83 -4.76 24.99
C ARG A 227 1.59 -3.77 25.86
N GLU A 228 2.88 -3.58 25.58
CA GLU A 228 3.73 -2.59 26.26
C GLU A 228 3.26 -1.17 25.93
N LEU A 229 2.92 -0.94 24.64
CA LEU A 229 2.35 0.32 24.19
C LEU A 229 1.04 0.64 24.93
N GLY A 230 0.17 -0.36 25.17
CA GLY A 230 -1.07 -0.18 25.94
C GLY A 230 -0.82 0.21 27.39
N GLN A 231 0.15 -0.41 28.04
CA GLN A 231 0.56 -0.05 29.40
C GLN A 231 1.14 1.37 29.44
N ALA A 232 2.01 1.70 28.49
CA ALA A 232 2.62 3.02 28.39
C ALA A 232 1.59 4.13 28.10
N LEU A 233 0.53 3.85 27.34
CA LEU A 233 -0.57 4.79 27.11
C LEU A 233 -1.35 5.07 28.41
N ILE A 234 -1.70 4.02 29.16
CA ILE A 234 -2.46 4.15 30.43
C ILE A 234 -1.64 4.88 31.49
N SER A 235 -0.34 4.63 31.57
CA SER A 235 0.58 5.28 32.53
C SER A 235 1.10 6.64 32.04
N PHE A 236 0.70 7.11 30.85
CA PHE A 236 1.18 8.35 30.21
C PHE A 236 2.71 8.40 30.03
N THR A 237 3.34 7.26 29.83
CA THR A 237 4.80 7.12 29.66
C THR A 237 5.24 7.02 28.21
N PHE A 238 4.40 7.41 27.25
CA PHE A 238 4.79 7.47 25.84
C PHE A 238 6.02 8.37 25.62
N GLY A 239 6.95 7.89 24.82
CA GLY A 239 8.02 8.74 24.30
C GLY A 239 7.50 9.80 23.32
N PRO A 240 8.30 10.86 23.04
CA PRO A 240 7.88 11.95 22.14
C PRO A 240 7.42 11.49 20.76
N TRP A 241 8.13 10.52 20.17
CA TRP A 241 7.79 9.97 18.86
C TRP A 241 6.51 9.11 18.89
N GLN A 242 6.25 8.39 19.99
CA GLN A 242 5.02 7.62 20.15
C GLN A 242 3.81 8.56 20.24
N TRP A 243 3.90 9.66 21.05
CA TRP A 243 2.87 10.69 21.10
C TRP A 243 2.65 11.36 19.75
N PHE A 244 3.73 11.71 19.04
CA PHE A 244 3.63 12.36 17.73
C PHE A 244 2.85 11.48 16.74
N TRP A 245 3.24 10.22 16.56
CA TRP A 245 2.58 9.35 15.60
C TRP A 245 1.17 8.95 16.03
N PHE A 246 0.93 8.73 17.32
CA PHE A 246 -0.40 8.48 17.86
C PHE A 246 -1.36 9.61 17.51
N LEU A 247 -1.00 10.83 17.83
CA LEU A 247 -1.81 12.02 17.57
C LEU A 247 -1.95 12.26 16.07
N PHE A 248 -0.87 12.13 15.31
CA PHE A 248 -0.89 12.33 13.85
C PHE A 248 -1.91 11.41 13.18
N TYR A 249 -1.85 10.09 13.39
CA TYR A 249 -2.79 9.16 12.77
C TYR A 249 -4.20 9.30 13.32
N SER A 250 -4.36 9.63 14.59
CA SER A 250 -5.66 9.89 15.20
C SER A 250 -6.32 11.13 14.57
N PHE A 251 -5.61 12.24 14.48
CA PHE A 251 -6.15 13.46 13.86
C PHE A 251 -6.33 13.31 12.35
N ALA A 252 -5.43 12.62 11.66
CA ALA A 252 -5.58 12.33 10.24
C ALA A 252 -6.86 11.50 9.98
N THR A 253 -7.12 10.46 10.77
CA THR A 253 -8.34 9.65 10.67
C THR A 253 -9.58 10.49 10.97
N TRP A 254 -9.58 11.26 12.06
CA TRP A 254 -10.68 12.13 12.43
C TRP A 254 -10.97 13.21 11.38
N GLY A 255 -9.93 13.83 10.82
CA GLY A 255 -10.03 14.85 9.78
C GLY A 255 -10.52 14.29 8.46
N ASN A 256 -9.87 13.24 7.96
CA ASN A 256 -10.18 12.66 6.66
C ASN A 256 -11.55 11.98 6.61
N ALA A 257 -11.88 11.16 7.61
CA ALA A 257 -13.16 10.45 7.63
C ALA A 257 -14.32 11.30 8.16
N GLY A 258 -14.06 12.27 9.01
CA GLY A 258 -15.10 13.14 9.59
C GLY A 258 -15.47 14.33 8.73
N PHE A 259 -14.49 15.03 8.18
CA PHE A 259 -14.69 16.31 7.50
C PHE A 259 -14.42 16.24 5.99
N LEU A 260 -13.26 15.72 5.59
CA LEU A 260 -12.85 15.76 4.17
C LEU A 260 -13.53 14.69 3.32
N ARG A 261 -13.91 13.56 3.88
CA ARG A 261 -14.68 12.47 3.25
C ARG A 261 -14.43 12.29 1.76
N GLU A 262 -15.41 12.72 0.93
CA GLU A 262 -15.38 12.66 -0.52
C GLU A 262 -14.28 13.51 -1.13
N GLN A 263 -13.89 14.60 -0.49
CA GLN A 263 -12.82 15.49 -0.97
C GLN A 263 -11.46 14.80 -1.04
N VAL A 264 -11.17 13.88 -0.11
CA VAL A 264 -9.97 13.03 -0.17
C VAL A 264 -9.93 12.25 -1.49
N CYS A 265 -11.06 11.64 -1.88
CA CYS A 265 -11.15 10.86 -3.12
C CYS A 265 -11.10 11.73 -4.37
N GLN A 266 -11.66 12.96 -4.30
CA GLN A 266 -11.79 13.85 -5.46
C GLN A 266 -10.51 14.62 -5.74
N TYR A 267 -9.82 15.11 -4.69
CA TYR A 267 -8.73 16.07 -4.83
C TYR A 267 -7.38 15.56 -4.35
N MET A 268 -7.34 14.74 -3.31
CA MET A 268 -6.09 14.31 -2.67
C MET A 268 -5.59 12.97 -3.18
N CYS A 269 -6.48 12.04 -3.59
CA CYS A 269 -6.12 10.70 -3.97
C CYS A 269 -5.60 10.64 -5.43
N PRO A 270 -4.31 10.38 -5.67
CA PRO A 270 -3.79 10.29 -7.03
C PRO A 270 -4.36 9.08 -7.79
N TYR A 271 -4.66 8.00 -7.06
CA TYR A 271 -5.20 6.78 -7.64
C TYR A 271 -6.57 7.02 -8.32
N ALA A 272 -7.40 7.89 -7.79
CA ALA A 272 -8.70 8.20 -8.39
C ALA A 272 -8.58 8.77 -9.82
N ARG A 273 -7.53 9.52 -10.10
CA ARG A 273 -7.23 10.07 -11.44
C ARG A 273 -6.66 8.99 -12.37
N PHE A 274 -5.73 8.18 -11.88
CA PHE A 274 -5.21 7.04 -12.66
C PHE A 274 -6.31 6.07 -13.07
N GLN A 275 -7.23 5.76 -12.17
CA GLN A 275 -8.35 4.87 -12.47
C GLN A 275 -9.24 5.38 -13.61
N SER A 276 -9.49 6.69 -13.67
CA SER A 276 -10.38 7.26 -14.71
C SER A 276 -9.84 7.04 -16.13
N VAL A 277 -8.50 6.98 -16.27
CA VAL A 277 -7.83 6.71 -17.56
C VAL A 277 -7.80 5.20 -17.88
N MET A 278 -7.93 4.34 -16.87
CA MET A 278 -7.88 2.89 -17.04
C MET A 278 -9.22 2.24 -17.34
N VAL A 279 -10.33 2.93 -17.07
CA VAL A 279 -11.68 2.45 -17.38
C VAL A 279 -11.88 2.46 -18.90
N ASP A 280 -12.41 1.36 -19.44
CA ASP A 280 -12.73 1.20 -20.85
C ASP A 280 -14.20 0.72 -21.00
N PRO A 281 -14.76 0.67 -22.24
CA PRO A 281 -16.16 0.33 -22.47
C PRO A 281 -16.60 -1.06 -21.96
N ASP A 282 -15.64 -1.98 -21.71
CA ASP A 282 -15.90 -3.32 -21.17
C ASP A 282 -15.70 -3.43 -19.65
N THR A 283 -15.22 -2.37 -19.00
CA THR A 283 -15.04 -2.33 -17.54
C THR A 283 -16.39 -2.30 -16.83
N LEU A 284 -16.56 -3.14 -15.79
CA LEU A 284 -17.78 -3.12 -14.97
C LEU A 284 -17.85 -1.84 -14.11
N VAL A 285 -18.91 -1.08 -14.30
CA VAL A 285 -19.19 0.16 -13.56
C VAL A 285 -20.65 0.23 -13.18
N VAL A 286 -21.00 1.09 -12.23
CA VAL A 286 -22.40 1.38 -11.92
C VAL A 286 -22.95 2.29 -13.00
N THR A 287 -24.01 1.87 -13.65
CA THR A 287 -24.60 2.58 -14.81
C THR A 287 -26.10 2.68 -14.65
N TYR A 288 -26.68 3.82 -15.09
CA TYR A 288 -28.10 4.06 -15.23
C TYR A 288 -28.55 3.75 -16.67
N ASP A 289 -29.63 3.00 -16.81
CA ASP A 289 -30.19 2.64 -18.11
C ASP A 289 -31.04 3.78 -18.66
N THR A 290 -30.44 4.63 -19.47
CA THR A 290 -31.09 5.78 -20.08
C THR A 290 -32.20 5.36 -21.06
N SER A 291 -32.01 4.24 -21.79
CA SER A 291 -32.99 3.77 -22.78
C SER A 291 -34.30 3.31 -22.15
N ARG A 292 -34.21 2.84 -20.90
CA ARG A 292 -35.36 2.40 -20.12
C ARG A 292 -35.90 3.50 -19.21
N GLY A 293 -35.05 4.39 -18.72
CA GLY A 293 -35.36 5.35 -17.67
C GLY A 293 -35.83 6.73 -18.17
N GLU A 294 -35.49 7.11 -19.41
CA GLU A 294 -35.82 8.41 -19.97
C GLU A 294 -36.98 8.30 -20.96
N PRO A 295 -37.82 9.35 -21.13
CA PRO A 295 -37.89 10.58 -20.33
C PRO A 295 -38.40 10.32 -18.90
N ARG A 296 -37.69 10.86 -17.90
CA ARG A 296 -38.06 10.71 -16.49
C ARG A 296 -39.13 11.74 -16.07
N GLY A 297 -40.00 11.35 -15.14
CA GLY A 297 -41.03 12.27 -14.63
C GLY A 297 -41.78 11.72 -13.42
N ALA A 298 -42.21 12.63 -12.55
CA ALA A 298 -43.05 12.28 -11.42
C ALA A 298 -44.46 11.87 -11.89
N ARG A 299 -45.00 10.80 -11.29
CA ARG A 299 -46.32 10.25 -11.70
C ARG A 299 -47.01 9.51 -10.57
N SER A 300 -48.33 9.33 -10.74
CA SER A 300 -49.13 8.47 -9.86
C SER A 300 -48.92 6.99 -10.20
N ARG A 301 -48.99 6.10 -9.20
CA ARG A 301 -48.91 4.64 -9.38
C ARG A 301 -50.04 4.05 -10.23
N LYS A 302 -51.18 4.76 -10.36
CA LYS A 302 -52.37 4.30 -11.07
C LYS A 302 -52.34 4.56 -12.58
N VAL A 303 -51.34 5.28 -13.06
CA VAL A 303 -51.26 5.73 -14.47
C VAL A 303 -50.21 4.89 -15.19
N ASP A 304 -50.57 4.39 -16.38
CA ASP A 304 -49.62 3.76 -17.28
C ASP A 304 -48.65 4.82 -17.82
N HIS A 305 -47.39 4.68 -17.43
CA HIS A 305 -46.35 5.63 -17.78
C HIS A 305 -45.93 5.54 -19.25
N TYR A 306 -46.00 4.36 -19.85
CA TYR A 306 -45.72 4.20 -21.28
C TYR A 306 -46.76 4.93 -22.16
N ALA A 307 -48.04 4.95 -21.73
CA ALA A 307 -49.07 5.73 -22.40
C ALA A 307 -48.80 7.24 -22.32
N GLN A 308 -48.05 7.71 -21.34
CA GLN A 308 -47.59 9.11 -21.19
C GLN A 308 -46.25 9.40 -21.87
N GLY A 309 -45.66 8.43 -22.55
CA GLY A 309 -44.32 8.56 -23.14
C GLY A 309 -43.19 8.70 -22.12
N LEU A 310 -43.42 8.27 -20.86
CA LEU A 310 -42.43 8.34 -19.80
C LEU A 310 -41.68 6.99 -19.64
N GLY A 311 -40.37 7.06 -19.33
CA GLY A 311 -39.59 5.90 -19.00
C GLY A 311 -39.79 5.44 -17.53
N ASP A 312 -39.08 4.42 -17.08
CA ASP A 312 -39.27 3.83 -15.75
C ASP A 312 -38.79 4.72 -14.58
N CYS A 313 -37.98 5.74 -14.82
CA CYS A 313 -37.50 6.62 -13.77
C CYS A 313 -38.56 7.60 -13.29
N VAL A 314 -38.92 7.54 -12.00
CA VAL A 314 -39.91 8.44 -11.37
C VAL A 314 -39.34 9.76 -10.86
N ASP A 315 -38.09 10.06 -11.16
CA ASP A 315 -37.37 11.26 -10.75
C ASP A 315 -37.38 11.54 -9.23
N CYS A 316 -37.32 10.49 -8.41
CA CYS A 316 -37.36 10.59 -6.94
C CYS A 316 -36.06 11.11 -6.31
N SER A 317 -34.97 11.24 -7.06
CA SER A 317 -33.64 11.70 -6.65
C SER A 317 -33.03 10.93 -5.46
N ILE A 318 -33.56 9.75 -5.09
CA ILE A 318 -33.04 8.96 -3.97
C ILE A 318 -31.61 8.44 -4.28
N CYS A 319 -31.34 8.08 -5.55
CA CYS A 319 -30.02 7.66 -6.00
C CYS A 319 -28.91 8.72 -5.71
N VAL A 320 -29.24 10.00 -5.81
CA VAL A 320 -28.35 11.11 -5.45
C VAL A 320 -28.22 11.25 -3.94
N GLN A 321 -29.34 11.12 -3.20
CA GLN A 321 -29.36 11.28 -1.74
C GLN A 321 -28.59 10.18 -1.00
N VAL A 322 -28.49 8.98 -1.55
CA VAL A 322 -27.74 7.87 -0.95
C VAL A 322 -26.26 7.85 -1.38
N CYS A 323 -25.88 8.69 -2.35
CA CYS A 323 -24.53 8.73 -2.87
C CYS A 323 -23.57 9.36 -1.86
N PRO A 324 -22.48 8.66 -1.45
CA PRO A 324 -21.50 9.21 -0.52
C PRO A 324 -20.65 10.33 -1.13
N THR A 325 -20.57 10.40 -2.46
CA THR A 325 -19.86 11.46 -3.20
C THR A 325 -20.80 12.50 -3.79
N GLY A 326 -22.11 12.38 -3.56
CA GLY A 326 -23.12 13.37 -3.97
C GLY A 326 -23.39 13.46 -5.47
N ILE A 327 -22.90 12.52 -6.29
CA ILE A 327 -23.11 12.54 -7.75
C ILE A 327 -24.52 12.13 -8.16
N ASP A 328 -24.96 12.62 -9.30
CA ASP A 328 -26.17 12.13 -9.98
C ASP A 328 -25.80 11.12 -11.07
N ILE A 329 -25.92 9.83 -10.75
CA ILE A 329 -25.59 8.74 -11.68
C ILE A 329 -26.44 8.76 -12.97
N ARG A 330 -27.58 9.43 -12.98
CA ARG A 330 -28.45 9.56 -14.15
C ARG A 330 -27.84 10.43 -15.25
N GLN A 331 -26.84 11.24 -14.92
CA GLN A 331 -26.06 12.03 -15.87
C GLN A 331 -24.92 11.22 -16.54
N GLY A 332 -24.90 9.91 -16.33
CA GLY A 332 -23.87 9.01 -16.85
C GLY A 332 -22.73 8.76 -15.88
N LEU A 333 -21.69 8.08 -16.36
CA LEU A 333 -20.50 7.75 -15.59
C LEU A 333 -19.70 9.00 -15.24
N GLN A 334 -19.44 9.21 -13.96
CA GLN A 334 -18.64 10.31 -13.45
C GLN A 334 -17.38 9.80 -12.75
N TYR A 335 -16.27 10.50 -12.91
CA TYR A 335 -15.00 10.14 -12.28
C TYR A 335 -15.05 10.13 -10.75
N MET A 336 -16.01 10.82 -10.15
CA MET A 336 -16.21 10.84 -8.69
C MET A 336 -16.95 9.59 -8.17
N CYS A 337 -17.55 8.76 -9.04
CA CYS A 337 -18.22 7.54 -8.63
C CYS A 337 -17.20 6.54 -8.05
N ILE A 338 -17.41 6.12 -6.80
CA ILE A 338 -16.56 5.12 -6.13
C ILE A 338 -17.05 3.67 -6.32
N GLY A 339 -18.07 3.44 -7.13
CA GLY A 339 -18.59 2.10 -7.41
C GLY A 339 -19.16 1.39 -6.17
N CYS A 340 -19.78 2.09 -5.24
CA CYS A 340 -20.25 1.50 -3.97
C CYS A 340 -21.59 0.76 -4.06
N GLY A 341 -22.35 0.94 -5.15
CA GLY A 341 -23.65 0.28 -5.36
C GLY A 341 -24.81 0.79 -4.51
N ALA A 342 -24.64 1.83 -3.69
CA ALA A 342 -25.73 2.36 -2.84
C ALA A 342 -26.93 2.85 -3.65
N CYS A 343 -26.70 3.47 -4.82
CA CYS A 343 -27.74 3.89 -5.74
C CYS A 343 -28.49 2.72 -6.39
N VAL A 344 -27.82 1.58 -6.59
CA VAL A 344 -28.45 0.34 -7.10
C VAL A 344 -29.46 -0.18 -6.09
N ASP A 345 -29.03 -0.37 -4.83
CA ASP A 345 -29.91 -0.83 -3.74
C ASP A 345 -31.11 0.13 -3.56
N ALA A 346 -30.84 1.44 -3.56
CA ALA A 346 -31.88 2.44 -3.36
C ALA A 346 -32.88 2.48 -4.52
N CYS A 347 -32.42 2.37 -5.77
CA CYS A 347 -33.29 2.37 -6.95
C CYS A 347 -34.12 1.10 -7.00
N ASN A 348 -33.55 -0.08 -6.73
CA ASN A 348 -34.28 -1.33 -6.70
C ASN A 348 -35.44 -1.30 -5.67
N GLN A 349 -35.19 -0.74 -4.47
CA GLN A 349 -36.23 -0.56 -3.46
C GLN A 349 -37.37 0.35 -3.93
N VAL A 350 -37.07 1.35 -4.76
CA VAL A 350 -38.11 2.20 -5.36
C VAL A 350 -38.86 1.45 -6.43
N MET A 351 -38.15 0.74 -7.34
CA MET A 351 -38.74 -0.06 -8.40
C MET A 351 -39.69 -1.15 -7.83
N GLU A 352 -39.25 -1.86 -6.79
CA GLU A 352 -40.07 -2.84 -6.07
C GLU A 352 -41.37 -2.21 -5.52
N LYS A 353 -41.26 -1.04 -4.87
CA LYS A 353 -42.42 -0.34 -4.30
C LYS A 353 -43.44 0.11 -5.33
N ILE A 354 -43.02 0.39 -6.57
CA ILE A 354 -43.88 0.81 -7.66
C ILE A 354 -44.22 -0.33 -8.61
N SER A 355 -43.79 -1.56 -8.29
CA SER A 355 -44.00 -2.79 -9.08
C SER A 355 -43.40 -2.71 -10.49
N TYR A 356 -42.26 -2.03 -10.64
CA TYR A 356 -41.49 -2.00 -11.88
C TYR A 356 -40.32 -2.97 -11.81
N PRO A 357 -39.82 -3.47 -12.95
CA PRO A 357 -38.66 -4.37 -12.98
C PRO A 357 -37.43 -3.70 -12.38
N GLU A 358 -36.70 -4.42 -11.56
CA GLU A 358 -35.44 -3.98 -10.97
C GLU A 358 -34.32 -3.75 -12.03
N GLY A 359 -33.18 -3.20 -11.61
CA GLY A 359 -31.98 -3.05 -12.43
C GLY A 359 -32.01 -1.85 -13.36
N LEU A 360 -32.78 -0.81 -13.06
CA LEU A 360 -32.69 0.48 -13.75
C LEU A 360 -31.32 1.14 -13.52
N ILE A 361 -30.76 0.98 -12.33
CA ILE A 361 -29.35 1.24 -12.02
C ILE A 361 -28.74 -0.11 -11.69
N ARG A 362 -27.64 -0.48 -12.38
CA ARG A 362 -26.98 -1.78 -12.21
C ARG A 362 -25.48 -1.73 -12.48
N TYR A 363 -24.76 -2.76 -12.03
CA TYR A 363 -23.38 -2.98 -12.49
C TYR A 363 -23.41 -3.63 -13.87
N THR A 364 -22.84 -2.94 -14.84
CA THR A 364 -22.64 -3.45 -16.19
C THR A 364 -21.50 -2.68 -16.85
N SER A 365 -21.05 -3.10 -18.04
CA SER A 365 -20.14 -2.33 -18.86
C SER A 365 -20.90 -1.36 -19.77
N GLU A 366 -20.25 -0.30 -20.24
CA GLU A 366 -20.83 0.65 -21.20
C GLU A 366 -21.30 -0.08 -22.46
N ARG A 367 -20.46 -0.96 -23.02
CA ARG A 367 -20.81 -1.82 -24.15
C ARG A 367 -22.00 -2.71 -23.82
N GLY A 368 -22.03 -3.33 -22.63
CA GLY A 368 -23.13 -4.17 -22.19
C GLY A 368 -24.46 -3.42 -22.11
N MET A 369 -24.42 -2.10 -21.84
CA MET A 369 -25.61 -1.24 -21.85
C MET A 369 -26.03 -0.89 -23.27
N LEU A 370 -25.10 -0.48 -24.13
CA LEU A 370 -25.38 -0.06 -25.50
C LEU A 370 -25.90 -1.22 -26.36
N GLU A 371 -25.26 -2.38 -26.27
CA GLU A 371 -25.58 -3.58 -27.06
C GLU A 371 -26.62 -4.49 -26.39
N LYS A 372 -27.16 -4.09 -25.21
CA LYS A 372 -28.15 -4.86 -24.41
C LYS A 372 -27.68 -6.31 -24.14
N LEU A 373 -26.40 -6.47 -23.83
CA LEU A 373 -25.80 -7.79 -23.62
C LEU A 373 -26.35 -8.46 -22.37
N SER A 374 -26.51 -9.78 -22.43
CA SER A 374 -26.83 -10.59 -21.26
C SER A 374 -25.65 -10.64 -20.28
N VAL A 375 -25.92 -10.97 -19.02
CA VAL A 375 -24.90 -11.10 -17.97
C VAL A 375 -23.79 -12.09 -18.37
N GLN A 376 -24.15 -13.17 -19.07
CA GLN A 376 -23.19 -14.16 -19.56
C GLN A 376 -22.26 -13.59 -20.64
N GLN A 377 -22.79 -12.78 -21.55
CA GLN A 377 -22.01 -12.11 -22.59
C GLN A 377 -21.07 -11.07 -21.98
N VAL A 378 -21.55 -10.25 -21.05
CA VAL A 378 -20.70 -9.30 -20.31
C VAL A 378 -19.56 -10.03 -19.60
N ARG A 379 -19.80 -11.19 -18.98
CA ARG A 379 -18.75 -12.00 -18.35
C ARG A 379 -17.70 -12.51 -19.36
N LYS A 380 -18.10 -12.88 -20.58
CA LYS A 380 -17.12 -13.25 -21.64
C LYS A 380 -16.21 -12.08 -22.03
N HIS A 381 -16.74 -10.87 -22.07
CA HIS A 381 -15.97 -9.66 -22.36
C HIS A 381 -14.97 -9.29 -21.22
N LEU A 382 -15.11 -9.87 -20.01
CA LEU A 382 -14.10 -9.72 -18.96
C LEU A 382 -12.79 -10.45 -19.29
N LEU A 383 -12.82 -11.51 -20.11
CA LEU A 383 -11.64 -12.28 -20.55
C LEU A 383 -10.97 -11.67 -21.79
N ARG A 384 -10.99 -10.37 -21.92
CA ARG A 384 -10.33 -9.64 -23.02
C ARG A 384 -8.81 -9.67 -22.91
N PRO A 385 -8.06 -9.45 -24.01
CA PRO A 385 -6.60 -9.56 -24.04
C PRO A 385 -5.90 -8.72 -22.95
N ARG A 386 -6.39 -7.51 -22.68
CA ARG A 386 -5.85 -6.62 -21.65
C ARG A 386 -5.89 -7.27 -20.26
N VAL A 387 -7.00 -7.86 -19.88
CA VAL A 387 -7.17 -8.54 -18.58
C VAL A 387 -6.32 -9.80 -18.51
N LEU A 388 -6.27 -10.57 -19.61
CA LEU A 388 -5.44 -11.78 -19.68
C LEU A 388 -3.95 -11.46 -19.53
N ILE A 389 -3.44 -10.42 -20.20
CA ILE A 389 -2.05 -9.98 -20.07
C ILE A 389 -1.73 -9.57 -18.63
N TYR A 390 -2.59 -8.74 -18.00
CA TYR A 390 -2.38 -8.34 -16.62
C TYR A 390 -2.46 -9.52 -15.65
N SER A 391 -3.37 -10.46 -15.89
CA SER A 391 -3.50 -11.67 -15.08
C SER A 391 -2.29 -12.60 -15.24
N ALA A 392 -1.79 -12.77 -16.46
CA ALA A 392 -0.58 -13.56 -16.72
C ALA A 392 0.65 -12.94 -16.05
N LEU A 393 0.85 -11.62 -16.19
CA LEU A 393 1.94 -10.91 -15.54
C LEU A 393 1.84 -11.02 -14.01
N MET A 394 0.64 -10.86 -13.45
CA MET A 394 0.38 -11.04 -12.03
C MET A 394 0.74 -12.46 -11.57
N LEU A 395 0.31 -13.49 -12.31
CA LEU A 395 0.62 -14.88 -11.99
C LEU A 395 2.14 -15.12 -11.97
N VAL A 396 2.87 -14.61 -12.97
CA VAL A 396 4.34 -14.72 -13.02
C VAL A 396 4.98 -14.06 -11.81
N LEU A 397 4.58 -12.83 -11.46
CA LEU A 397 5.15 -12.12 -10.32
C LEU A 397 4.84 -12.80 -8.98
N VAL A 398 3.60 -13.27 -8.80
CA VAL A 398 3.22 -14.04 -7.61
C VAL A 398 4.01 -15.35 -7.53
N SER A 399 4.20 -16.04 -8.67
CA SER A 399 5.01 -17.25 -8.72
C SER A 399 6.47 -17.00 -8.37
N ILE A 400 7.06 -15.92 -8.88
CA ILE A 400 8.42 -15.49 -8.52
C ILE A 400 8.50 -15.19 -7.02
N PHE A 401 7.55 -14.44 -6.48
CA PHE A 401 7.51 -14.07 -5.07
C PHE A 401 7.40 -15.31 -4.16
N VAL A 402 6.46 -16.22 -4.46
CA VAL A 402 6.26 -17.45 -3.69
C VAL A 402 7.48 -18.35 -3.77
N THR A 403 8.06 -18.54 -4.97
CA THR A 403 9.28 -19.34 -5.15
C THR A 403 10.45 -18.74 -4.40
N ALA A 404 10.69 -17.43 -4.51
CA ALA A 404 11.75 -16.74 -3.78
C ALA A 404 11.58 -16.87 -2.27
N LEU A 405 10.34 -16.80 -1.77
CA LEU A 405 10.05 -16.97 -0.35
C LEU A 405 10.24 -18.42 0.12
N ALA A 406 9.85 -19.41 -0.70
CA ALA A 406 9.99 -20.84 -0.40
C ALA A 406 11.47 -21.31 -0.44
N THR A 407 12.27 -20.72 -1.34
CA THR A 407 13.70 -21.04 -1.48
C THR A 407 14.61 -20.16 -0.62
N ARG A 408 14.03 -19.31 0.24
CA ARG A 408 14.79 -18.40 1.09
C ARG A 408 15.66 -19.17 2.08
N THR A 409 16.94 -18.81 2.13
CA THR A 409 17.86 -19.33 3.15
C THR A 409 17.63 -18.62 4.48
N THR A 410 17.54 -19.40 5.56
CA THR A 410 17.34 -18.87 6.92
C THR A 410 18.64 -18.42 7.58
N LEU A 411 19.79 -18.86 7.05
CA LEU A 411 21.11 -18.45 7.49
C LEU A 411 21.76 -17.56 6.41
N ARG A 412 22.21 -16.39 6.80
CA ARG A 412 22.96 -15.47 5.96
C ARG A 412 24.26 -15.07 6.65
N VAL A 413 25.34 -15.02 5.88
CA VAL A 413 26.66 -14.63 6.35
C VAL A 413 27.21 -13.57 5.41
N ASP A 414 27.48 -12.39 5.93
CA ASP A 414 28.13 -11.31 5.16
C ASP A 414 29.56 -11.16 5.66
N VAL A 415 30.53 -11.17 4.74
CA VAL A 415 31.96 -11.06 5.04
C VAL A 415 32.46 -9.65 4.73
N ILE A 416 32.78 -8.90 5.75
CA ILE A 416 33.30 -7.53 5.64
C ILE A 416 34.80 -7.57 5.99
N ARG A 417 35.66 -7.31 5.00
CA ARG A 417 37.08 -7.18 5.23
C ARG A 417 37.41 -5.85 5.89
N ASP A 418 38.26 -5.85 6.90
CA ASP A 418 38.76 -4.60 7.49
C ASP A 418 39.73 -3.92 6.52
N ARG A 419 39.40 -2.70 6.10
CA ARG A 419 40.20 -1.92 5.15
C ARG A 419 41.37 -1.19 5.82
N GLY A 420 41.33 -1.05 7.13
CA GLY A 420 42.39 -0.36 7.89
C GLY A 420 43.65 -1.22 8.13
N MET A 421 43.51 -2.55 8.01
CA MET A 421 44.59 -3.51 8.23
C MET A 421 44.67 -4.51 7.07
N LEU A 422 45.30 -4.10 5.99
CA LEU A 422 45.51 -4.91 4.79
C LEU A 422 46.78 -5.74 4.97
N GLY A 423 46.67 -6.98 5.47
CA GLY A 423 47.75 -7.96 5.51
C GLY A 423 48.96 -7.50 6.33
N ARG A 424 49.06 -7.88 7.60
CA ARG A 424 50.24 -7.61 8.44
C ARG A 424 51.03 -8.89 8.69
N GLU A 425 52.32 -8.75 8.73
CA GLU A 425 53.22 -9.82 9.19
C GLU A 425 53.19 -9.89 10.72
N VAL A 426 53.01 -11.08 11.26
CA VAL A 426 53.00 -11.33 12.70
C VAL A 426 54.13 -12.28 13.06
N ALA A 427 54.36 -12.49 14.38
CA ALA A 427 55.35 -13.45 14.84
C ALA A 427 55.23 -14.79 14.09
N ASP A 428 56.30 -15.49 13.87
CA ASP A 428 56.42 -16.78 13.16
C ASP A 428 56.27 -16.72 11.62
N GLY A 429 56.46 -15.53 10.99
CA GLY A 429 56.41 -15.39 9.53
C GLY A 429 55.04 -15.62 8.92
N MET A 430 53.98 -15.48 9.68
CA MET A 430 52.61 -15.61 9.24
C MET A 430 52.04 -14.25 8.81
N ILE A 431 51.26 -14.26 7.75
CA ILE A 431 50.48 -13.08 7.31
C ILE A 431 49.06 -13.15 7.89
N GLU A 432 48.64 -12.05 8.46
CA GLU A 432 47.34 -11.93 9.11
C GLU A 432 46.42 -10.92 8.38
N ASN A 433 45.19 -11.33 8.11
CA ASN A 433 44.11 -10.47 7.61
C ASN A 433 42.93 -10.52 8.57
N VAL A 434 42.28 -9.38 8.80
CA VAL A 434 41.15 -9.24 9.72
C VAL A 434 39.84 -9.07 8.96
N TYR A 435 38.81 -9.81 9.38
CA TYR A 435 37.48 -9.79 8.82
C TYR A 435 36.44 -9.63 9.92
N ARG A 436 35.29 -9.06 9.54
CA ARG A 436 34.10 -9.09 10.36
C ARG A 436 33.05 -9.95 9.66
N LEU A 437 32.69 -11.04 10.28
CA LEU A 437 31.62 -11.91 9.82
C LEU A 437 30.31 -11.46 10.48
N GLN A 438 29.39 -10.96 9.70
CA GLN A 438 28.03 -10.67 10.16
C GLN A 438 27.14 -11.85 9.83
N MET A 439 26.77 -12.62 10.84
CA MET A 439 25.93 -13.81 10.71
C MET A 439 24.52 -13.47 11.17
N MET A 440 23.54 -13.76 10.33
CA MET A 440 22.13 -13.49 10.56
C MET A 440 21.35 -14.79 10.56
N ASN A 441 20.75 -15.10 11.69
CA ASN A 441 19.84 -16.23 11.84
C ASN A 441 18.40 -15.73 11.69
N ALA A 442 17.77 -16.05 10.57
CA ALA A 442 16.37 -15.71 10.30
C ALA A 442 15.38 -16.84 10.69
N SER A 443 15.90 -17.92 11.33
CA SER A 443 15.05 -18.98 11.85
C SER A 443 14.54 -18.67 13.27
N GLU A 444 13.53 -19.41 13.70
CA GLU A 444 12.95 -19.30 15.05
C GLU A 444 13.68 -20.16 16.10
N HIS A 445 14.76 -20.81 15.70
CA HIS A 445 15.57 -21.68 16.56
C HIS A 445 17.00 -21.16 16.65
N SER A 446 17.70 -21.43 17.78
CA SER A 446 19.13 -21.17 17.87
C SER A 446 19.87 -22.10 16.90
N LEU A 447 20.92 -21.58 16.27
CA LEU A 447 21.79 -22.34 15.37
C LEU A 447 23.19 -22.38 15.93
N ILE A 448 23.82 -23.55 15.88
CA ILE A 448 25.24 -23.72 16.16
C ILE A 448 25.98 -23.73 14.82
N LEU A 449 26.82 -22.75 14.61
CA LEU A 449 27.56 -22.56 13.36
C LEU A 449 29.01 -22.98 13.51
N SER A 450 29.51 -23.82 12.60
CA SER A 450 30.92 -24.07 12.40
C SER A 450 31.47 -23.23 11.27
N ILE A 451 32.61 -22.58 11.46
CA ILE A 451 33.19 -21.65 10.50
C ILE A 451 34.56 -22.14 10.06
N ARG A 452 34.75 -22.27 8.74
CA ARG A 452 36.02 -22.62 8.11
C ARG A 452 36.35 -21.61 7.01
N ALA A 453 37.66 -21.52 6.69
CA ALA A 453 38.13 -20.73 5.54
C ALA A 453 38.87 -21.63 4.58
N GLU A 454 38.63 -21.50 3.29
CA GLU A 454 39.24 -22.28 2.22
C GLU A 454 39.85 -21.35 1.16
N GLY A 455 40.88 -21.80 0.45
CA GLY A 455 41.45 -21.08 -0.71
C GLY A 455 42.98 -20.97 -0.69
N LEU A 456 43.66 -21.06 0.45
CA LEU A 456 45.10 -21.01 0.55
C LEU A 456 45.64 -22.20 1.40
N PRO A 457 46.82 -22.76 1.07
CA PRO A 457 47.42 -23.79 1.88
C PRO A 457 47.85 -23.22 3.24
N GLY A 458 47.65 -23.98 4.32
CA GLY A 458 48.01 -23.57 5.67
C GLY A 458 47.17 -22.46 6.28
N LEU A 459 45.99 -22.14 5.69
CA LEU A 459 45.07 -21.11 6.19
C LEU A 459 44.48 -21.54 7.54
N SER A 460 44.64 -20.72 8.57
CA SER A 460 44.07 -20.92 9.89
C SER A 460 43.11 -19.80 10.28
N VAL A 461 42.04 -20.15 11.00
CA VAL A 461 41.00 -19.24 11.46
C VAL A 461 41.16 -19.04 12.97
N LYS A 462 41.30 -17.80 13.41
CA LYS A 462 41.31 -17.43 14.83
C LYS A 462 40.21 -16.43 15.13
N PHE A 463 39.56 -16.55 16.28
CA PHE A 463 38.52 -15.66 16.74
C PHE A 463 39.06 -14.74 17.83
N ALA A 464 38.75 -13.46 17.74
CA ALA A 464 39.09 -12.49 18.77
C ALA A 464 38.12 -12.55 19.98
N ASP A 465 36.95 -13.16 19.79
CA ASP A 465 35.91 -13.28 20.80
C ASP A 465 36.08 -14.55 21.63
N PRO A 466 36.33 -14.46 22.94
CA PRO A 466 36.51 -15.62 23.83
C PRO A 466 35.25 -16.46 24.03
N SER A 467 34.08 -15.95 23.64
CA SER A 467 32.82 -16.68 23.73
C SER A 467 32.62 -17.73 22.62
N VAL A 468 33.56 -17.81 21.67
CA VAL A 468 33.56 -18.84 20.62
C VAL A 468 34.12 -20.14 21.20
N ALA A 469 33.24 -21.14 21.34
CA ALA A 469 33.68 -22.46 21.79
C ALA A 469 34.46 -23.16 20.68
N VAL A 470 35.66 -23.63 20.99
CA VAL A 470 36.46 -24.45 20.06
C VAL A 470 36.22 -25.91 20.40
N LEU A 471 35.42 -26.58 19.58
CA LEU A 471 35.23 -28.02 19.71
C LEU A 471 36.34 -28.78 18.99
N ARG A 472 37.05 -29.60 19.75
CA ARG A 472 38.04 -30.55 19.21
C ARG A 472 37.30 -31.78 18.73
N LEU A 473 37.13 -31.91 17.42
CA LEU A 473 36.60 -33.14 16.84
C LEU A 473 37.67 -34.24 17.02
N LYS A 474 37.31 -35.32 17.74
CA LYS A 474 38.10 -36.54 17.75
C LYS A 474 38.19 -37.07 16.32
N PRO A 475 39.38 -37.54 15.85
CA PRO A 475 39.49 -38.18 14.55
C PRO A 475 38.53 -39.38 14.49
N GLU A 476 37.76 -39.48 13.45
CA GLU A 476 37.00 -40.70 13.13
C GLU A 476 38.03 -41.82 12.92
N GLU A 477 37.85 -42.92 13.62
CA GLU A 477 38.84 -44.00 13.83
C GLU A 477 39.27 -44.72 12.54
N ASN A 478 38.78 -44.32 11.38
CA ASN A 478 38.97 -44.99 10.10
C ASN A 478 39.89 -44.27 9.09
N ASN A 479 40.51 -43.13 9.46
CA ASN A 479 41.43 -42.45 8.54
C ASN A 479 42.69 -41.91 9.28
N ARG A 480 43.81 -42.63 9.18
CA ARG A 480 45.06 -42.41 9.91
C ARG A 480 45.85 -41.13 9.54
N ASN A 481 45.30 -40.21 8.76
CA ASN A 481 45.98 -39.01 8.28
C ASN A 481 45.22 -37.69 8.52
N ILE A 482 44.25 -37.63 9.44
CA ILE A 482 43.57 -36.38 9.73
C ILE A 482 44.12 -35.80 11.03
N SER A 483 44.90 -34.73 10.93
CA SER A 483 45.28 -33.88 12.05
C SER A 483 44.01 -33.37 12.76
N ILE A 484 44.09 -33.28 14.10
CA ILE A 484 42.99 -32.74 14.94
C ILE A 484 42.60 -31.39 14.41
N THR A 485 41.47 -31.32 13.71
CA THR A 485 40.95 -30.05 13.16
C THR A 485 40.08 -29.40 14.23
N GLU A 486 40.61 -28.38 14.86
CA GLU A 486 39.81 -27.51 15.74
C GLU A 486 38.81 -26.73 14.90
N VAL A 487 37.52 -27.03 15.03
CA VAL A 487 36.45 -26.31 14.35
C VAL A 487 35.76 -25.40 15.36
N PRO A 488 35.92 -24.10 15.22
CA PRO A 488 35.25 -23.16 16.10
C PRO A 488 33.72 -23.20 15.86
N GLN A 489 33.00 -23.25 16.96
CA GLN A 489 31.54 -23.25 16.95
C GLN A 489 31.01 -22.00 17.65
N VAL A 490 29.97 -21.39 17.03
CA VAL A 490 29.34 -20.19 17.53
C VAL A 490 27.83 -20.42 17.58
N GLU A 491 27.26 -20.20 18.74
CA GLU A 491 25.80 -20.20 18.87
C GLU A 491 25.24 -18.83 18.49
N ILE A 492 24.19 -18.85 17.66
CA ILE A 492 23.41 -17.65 17.31
C ILE A 492 21.97 -17.91 17.69
N ALA A 493 21.47 -17.08 18.59
CA ALA A 493 20.09 -17.19 19.06
C ALA A 493 19.08 -17.04 17.92
N ALA A 494 17.86 -17.51 18.14
CA ALA A 494 16.73 -17.34 17.22
C ALA A 494 16.51 -15.87 16.84
N ALA A 495 16.20 -15.61 15.58
CA ALA A 495 15.88 -14.26 15.07
C ALA A 495 16.95 -13.20 15.47
N SER A 496 18.23 -13.58 15.51
CA SER A 496 19.31 -12.70 15.95
C SER A 496 20.43 -12.56 14.92
N ASN A 497 21.21 -11.51 15.06
CA ASN A 497 22.46 -11.33 14.33
C ASN A 497 23.63 -11.27 15.31
N ARG A 498 24.76 -11.78 14.86
CA ARG A 498 26.01 -11.69 15.60
C ARG A 498 27.14 -11.28 14.66
N VAL A 499 27.93 -10.31 15.09
CA VAL A 499 29.12 -9.87 14.37
C VAL A 499 30.32 -10.42 15.10
N LEU A 500 31.18 -11.20 14.39
CA LEU A 500 32.42 -11.76 14.92
C LEU A 500 33.61 -11.15 14.21
N ALA A 501 34.62 -10.77 14.99
CA ALA A 501 35.92 -10.44 14.46
C ALA A 501 36.73 -11.75 14.26
N VAL A 502 37.05 -12.01 12.99
CA VAL A 502 37.77 -13.21 12.58
C VAL A 502 39.11 -12.81 11.98
N VAL A 503 40.14 -13.49 12.43
CA VAL A 503 41.52 -13.31 11.97
C VAL A 503 41.91 -14.55 11.18
N LEU A 504 42.26 -14.35 9.91
CA LEU A 504 42.85 -15.41 9.09
C LEU A 504 44.36 -15.26 9.07
N ARG A 505 45.07 -16.37 9.26
CA ARG A 505 46.53 -16.44 9.15
C ARG A 505 46.93 -17.47 8.11
N ALA A 506 47.87 -17.10 7.27
CA ALA A 506 48.49 -17.99 6.30
C ALA A 506 50.02 -17.82 6.32
N PRO A 507 50.83 -18.88 6.05
CA PRO A 507 52.25 -18.76 5.87
C PRO A 507 52.62 -17.81 4.74
N ARG A 508 53.75 -17.10 4.84
CA ARG A 508 54.19 -16.14 3.82
C ARG A 508 54.45 -16.79 2.46
N ASP A 509 54.86 -18.04 2.48
CA ASP A 509 55.12 -18.87 1.30
C ASP A 509 53.88 -19.53 0.70
N ALA A 510 52.70 -19.38 1.33
CA ALA A 510 51.44 -19.96 0.84
C ALA A 510 51.01 -19.42 -0.52
N ALA A 511 51.37 -18.17 -0.84
CA ALA A 511 51.06 -17.55 -2.13
C ALA A 511 51.98 -16.36 -2.45
N LYS A 512 52.03 -15.93 -3.70
CA LYS A 512 52.77 -14.73 -4.15
C LYS A 512 52.11 -13.46 -3.56
N PRO A 513 52.89 -12.34 -3.44
CA PRO A 513 52.31 -11.06 -3.06
C PRO A 513 51.12 -10.68 -3.96
N GLY A 514 50.02 -10.23 -3.36
CA GLY A 514 48.81 -9.87 -4.09
C GLY A 514 47.49 -10.25 -3.37
N SER A 515 46.41 -10.17 -4.08
CA SER A 515 45.08 -10.53 -3.59
C SER A 515 44.69 -11.93 -4.08
N HIS A 516 44.40 -12.83 -3.16
CA HIS A 516 44.03 -14.21 -3.44
C HIS A 516 42.59 -14.49 -3.04
N PRO A 517 41.78 -15.16 -3.90
CA PRO A 517 40.42 -15.51 -3.58
C PRO A 517 40.37 -16.55 -2.46
N ILE A 518 39.52 -16.32 -1.48
CA ILE A 518 39.23 -17.24 -0.39
C ILE A 518 37.71 -17.36 -0.22
N HIS A 519 37.27 -18.42 0.46
CA HIS A 519 35.87 -18.62 0.80
C HIS A 519 35.74 -18.91 2.30
N PHE A 520 34.78 -18.24 2.92
CA PHE A 520 34.31 -18.63 4.23
C PHE A 520 33.17 -19.63 4.05
N VAL A 521 33.36 -20.80 4.65
CA VAL A 521 32.34 -21.88 4.65
C VAL A 521 31.77 -21.96 6.05
N THR A 522 30.51 -21.61 6.17
CA THR A 522 29.77 -21.67 7.43
C THR A 522 28.74 -22.78 7.35
N THR A 523 28.82 -23.77 8.22
CA THR A 523 27.88 -24.88 8.29
C THR A 523 27.10 -24.79 9.58
N SER A 524 25.75 -24.86 9.48
CA SER A 524 24.89 -24.93 10.65
C SER A 524 24.60 -26.37 11.03
N SER A 525 24.66 -26.69 12.30
CA SER A 525 24.04 -27.87 12.89
C SER A 525 22.85 -27.43 13.74
N ALA A 526 21.65 -27.95 13.43
CA ALA A 526 20.52 -27.76 14.32
C ALA A 526 20.67 -28.66 15.54
N PRO A 527 20.21 -28.25 16.75
CA PRO A 527 20.27 -29.09 17.95
C PRO A 527 19.57 -30.44 17.77
N ASP A 528 18.58 -30.50 16.86
CA ASP A 528 17.73 -31.66 16.59
C ASP A 528 18.25 -32.57 15.46
N GLY A 529 19.47 -32.36 14.96
CA GLY A 529 20.11 -33.20 13.93
C GLY A 529 19.53 -33.04 12.50
N HIS A 530 18.62 -32.11 12.26
CA HIS A 530 18.03 -31.89 10.96
C HIS A 530 18.72 -30.77 10.17
N VAL A 531 19.12 -31.11 8.92
CA VAL A 531 19.59 -30.24 7.83
C VAL A 531 20.78 -29.32 8.18
N SER A 532 21.97 -29.77 7.82
CA SER A 532 23.15 -28.89 7.75
C SER A 532 22.99 -27.89 6.59
N LEU A 533 22.70 -26.62 6.92
CA LEU A 533 22.77 -25.54 5.95
C LEU A 533 24.24 -25.13 5.81
N THR A 534 24.77 -25.15 4.59
CA THR A 534 26.11 -24.68 4.29
C THR A 534 26.02 -23.40 3.46
N VAL A 535 26.60 -22.31 3.97
CA VAL A 535 26.73 -21.03 3.28
C VAL A 535 28.20 -20.83 2.94
N ARG A 536 28.48 -20.50 1.67
CA ARG A 536 29.82 -20.25 1.15
C ARG A 536 29.90 -18.83 0.65
N GLU A 537 30.69 -17.98 1.33
CA GLU A 537 30.87 -16.57 1.01
C GLU A 537 32.29 -16.29 0.49
N ALA A 538 32.36 -15.60 -0.65
CA ALA A 538 33.61 -15.24 -1.27
C ALA A 538 34.24 -14.00 -0.61
N SER A 539 35.56 -14.04 -0.42
CA SER A 539 36.35 -12.91 0.04
C SER A 539 37.74 -12.95 -0.59
N SER A 540 38.64 -12.09 -0.16
CA SER A 540 40.01 -12.08 -0.64
C SER A 540 40.99 -11.93 0.50
N PHE A 541 42.09 -12.71 0.46
CA PHE A 541 43.21 -12.62 1.37
C PHE A 541 44.32 -11.82 0.71
N ILE A 542 44.94 -10.87 1.44
CA ILE A 542 46.01 -10.03 0.92
C ILE A 542 47.34 -10.50 1.47
N MET A 543 48.24 -10.85 0.57
CA MET A 543 49.65 -11.08 0.83
C MET A 543 50.43 -9.78 0.60
N PRO A 544 51.09 -9.20 1.60
CA PRO A 544 51.92 -8.00 1.43
C PRO A 544 53.11 -8.26 0.52
N GLN A 545 53.66 -7.19 -0.05
CA GLN A 545 54.84 -7.25 -0.90
C GLN A 545 56.11 -7.58 -0.10
#